data_327d12d6ca11c9b28618a511adabdc6d
#
_entry.id   327d12d6ca11c9b28618a511adabdc6d
#
_cell.length_a   1.000
_cell.length_b   1.000
_cell.length_c   1.000
_cell.angle_alpha   90.00
_cell.angle_beta   90.00
_cell.angle_gamma   90.00
#
_symmetry.space_group_name_H-M   'P 1'
#
loop_
_entity.id
_entity.type
_entity.pdbx_description
1 polymer ?
#
loop_
_entity_poly.entity_id
_entity_poly.type
_entity_poly.pdbx_seq_one_letter_code
_entity_poly.pdbx_strand_id
1 'polypeptide(L)'
;MRFSVIVPVYNRPEEVDELLQSLTEQSSTDFETIIVEDGSTQPCREVVDKYRERLQIHYFFIENSGPAGARNYGIKQANGEYLIFFDSDCIIPSEYFQ
;
A
#
# COMPACT_ATOMS: atom_id res chain seq x y z
N MET A 1 12.94 10.27 0.66
CA MET A 1 11.88 9.48 1.29
C MET A 1 12.49 8.29 2.00
N ARG A 2 12.04 8.05 3.21
CA ARG A 2 12.70 7.08 4.08
C ARG A 2 12.10 5.67 3.97
N PHE A 3 10.79 5.59 3.94
CA PHE A 3 10.11 4.29 3.94
C PHE A 3 9.31 4.07 2.67
N SER A 4 9.34 2.83 2.18
CA SER A 4 8.42 2.36 1.16
C SER A 4 7.52 1.30 1.79
N VAL A 5 6.22 1.60 1.87
CA VAL A 5 5.20 0.71 2.41
C VAL A 5 4.64 -0.11 1.25
N ILE A 6 4.82 -1.41 1.28
CA ILE A 6 4.41 -2.31 0.20
C ILE A 6 3.22 -3.14 0.67
N VAL A 7 2.11 -3.04 -0.06
CA VAL A 7 0.85 -3.69 0.30
C VAL A 7 0.37 -4.55 -0.87
N PRO A 8 0.60 -5.87 -0.82
CA PRO A 8 -0.01 -6.76 -1.80
C PRO A 8 -1.50 -6.90 -1.49
N VAL A 9 -2.33 -6.86 -2.54
CA VAL A 9 -3.79 -6.84 -2.40
C VAL A 9 -4.42 -7.87 -3.33
N TYR A 10 -5.39 -8.61 -2.81
CA TYR A 10 -6.22 -9.49 -3.61
C TYR A 10 -7.66 -9.45 -3.08
N ASN A 11 -8.55 -8.83 -3.84
CA ASN A 11 -10.00 -8.74 -3.52
C ASN A 11 -10.29 -8.20 -2.11
N ARG A 12 -9.62 -7.09 -1.71
CA ARG A 12 -9.76 -6.52 -0.37
C ARG A 12 -9.95 -5.00 -0.39
N PRO A 13 -10.90 -4.44 -1.20
CA PRO A 13 -11.01 -2.98 -1.30
C PRO A 13 -11.35 -2.30 0.03
N GLU A 14 -12.19 -2.92 0.88
CA GLU A 14 -12.60 -2.33 2.14
C GLU A 14 -11.44 -2.30 3.15
N GLU A 15 -10.65 -3.38 3.21
CA GLU A 15 -9.48 -3.43 4.08
C GLU A 15 -8.41 -2.45 3.63
N VAL A 16 -8.24 -2.27 2.31
CA VAL A 16 -7.32 -1.27 1.78
C VAL A 16 -7.76 0.14 2.18
N ASP A 17 -9.06 0.40 2.13
CA ASP A 17 -9.61 1.69 2.56
C ASP A 17 -9.23 1.98 4.02
N GLU A 18 -9.45 1.02 4.92
CA GLU A 18 -9.10 1.17 6.32
C GLU A 18 -7.60 1.38 6.52
N LEU A 19 -6.77 0.61 5.80
CA LEU A 19 -5.32 0.76 5.87
C LEU A 19 -4.88 2.14 5.41
N LEU A 20 -5.37 2.61 4.27
CA LEU A 20 -4.99 3.93 3.74
C LEU A 20 -5.47 5.04 4.66
N GLN A 21 -6.66 4.90 5.26
CA GLN A 21 -7.13 5.86 6.25
C GLN A 21 -6.17 5.95 7.42
N SER A 22 -5.70 4.81 7.94
CA SER A 22 -4.75 4.80 9.05
C SER A 22 -3.41 5.42 8.66
N LEU A 23 -3.00 5.28 7.41
CA LEU A 23 -1.76 5.92 6.92
C LEU A 23 -1.89 7.44 6.81
N THR A 24 -3.09 7.96 6.50
CA THR A 24 -3.30 9.42 6.48
C THR A 24 -3.18 10.03 7.86
N GLU A 25 -3.34 9.22 8.92
CA GLU A 25 -3.31 9.68 10.30
C GLU A 25 -1.93 9.58 10.94
N GLN A 26 -0.91 9.20 10.15
CA GLN A 26 0.47 9.13 10.65
C GLN A 26 1.02 10.52 10.96
N SER A 27 1.74 10.65 12.08
CA SER A 27 2.38 11.89 12.46
C SER A 27 3.61 12.21 11.60
N SER A 28 4.25 11.20 11.02
CA SER A 28 5.34 11.37 10.07
C SER A 28 4.85 10.98 8.67
N THR A 29 5.21 11.78 7.66
CA THR A 29 4.80 11.55 6.27
C THR A 29 5.97 11.16 5.36
N ASP A 30 7.12 10.79 5.91
CA ASP A 30 8.30 10.45 5.14
C ASP A 30 8.25 9.02 4.60
N PHE A 31 7.17 8.71 3.90
CA PHE A 31 6.97 7.40 3.29
C PHE A 31 6.15 7.51 2.01
N GLU A 32 6.35 6.54 1.13
CA GLU A 32 5.47 6.28 -0.01
C GLU A 32 4.71 4.98 0.24
N THR A 33 3.54 4.85 -0.40
CA THR A 33 2.74 3.63 -0.32
C THR A 33 2.65 3.00 -1.70
N ILE A 34 2.97 1.73 -1.79
CA ILE A 34 2.94 0.98 -3.05
C ILE A 34 1.90 -0.12 -2.92
N ILE A 35 0.78 0.06 -3.63
CA ILE A 35 -0.30 -0.92 -3.66
C ILE A 35 -0.10 -1.80 -4.89
N VAL A 36 0.05 -3.10 -4.67
CA VAL A 36 0.19 -4.06 -5.76
C VAL A 36 -1.03 -4.97 -5.76
N GLU A 37 -1.92 -4.72 -6.71
CA GLU A 37 -3.16 -5.49 -6.88
C GLU A 37 -2.85 -6.74 -7.69
N ASP A 38 -3.02 -7.92 -7.09
CA ASP A 38 -2.63 -9.19 -7.67
C ASP A 38 -3.83 -9.89 -8.33
N GLY A 39 -4.24 -9.40 -9.48
CA GLY A 39 -5.27 -10.06 -10.29
C GLY A 39 -6.66 -10.05 -9.68
N SER A 40 -7.00 -9.05 -8.88
CA SER A 40 -8.30 -8.95 -8.22
C SER A 40 -9.45 -8.85 -9.22
N THR A 41 -10.56 -9.50 -8.91
CA THR A 41 -11.82 -9.29 -9.63
C THR A 41 -12.58 -8.10 -9.05
N GLN A 42 -12.26 -7.70 -7.81
CA GLN A 42 -12.80 -6.50 -7.17
C GLN A 42 -11.63 -5.56 -6.86
N PRO A 43 -11.18 -4.75 -7.83
CA PRO A 43 -10.01 -3.90 -7.65
C PRO A 43 -10.25 -2.77 -6.67
N CYS A 44 -9.17 -2.32 -6.02
CA CYS A 44 -9.23 -1.22 -5.07
C CYS A 44 -8.81 0.13 -5.69
N ARG A 45 -8.79 0.24 -7.01
CA ARG A 45 -8.35 1.46 -7.70
C ARG A 45 -9.12 2.71 -7.25
N GLU A 46 -10.44 2.60 -7.16
CA GLU A 46 -11.27 3.73 -6.74
C GLU A 46 -10.99 4.13 -5.29
N VAL A 47 -10.72 3.15 -4.44
CA VAL A 47 -10.31 3.39 -3.05
C VAL A 47 -9.00 4.16 -3.02
N VAL A 48 -8.00 3.70 -3.79
CA VAL A 48 -6.70 4.37 -3.87
C VAL A 48 -6.84 5.82 -4.31
N ASP A 49 -7.69 6.07 -5.31
CA ASP A 49 -7.88 7.42 -5.86
C ASP A 49 -8.38 8.40 -4.81
N LYS A 50 -9.14 7.95 -3.80
CA LYS A 50 -9.62 8.82 -2.72
C LYS A 50 -8.48 9.40 -1.88
N TYR A 51 -7.33 8.74 -1.85
CA TYR A 51 -6.23 9.11 -0.96
C TYR A 51 -5.05 9.75 -1.68
N ARG A 52 -5.09 9.90 -2.99
CA ARG A 52 -3.96 10.41 -3.78
C ARG A 52 -3.54 11.84 -3.41
N GLU A 53 -4.47 12.65 -2.94
CA GLU A 53 -4.16 14.02 -2.53
C GLU A 53 -3.50 14.09 -1.14
N ARG A 54 -3.71 13.05 -0.32
CA ARG A 54 -3.23 13.03 1.07
C ARG A 54 -2.03 12.14 1.28
N LEU A 55 -1.80 11.18 0.37
CA LEU A 55 -0.70 10.22 0.46
C LEU A 55 0.03 10.15 -0.87
N GLN A 56 1.33 9.91 -0.80
CA GLN A 56 2.10 9.58 -2.00
C GLN A 56 1.89 8.09 -2.27
N ILE A 57 0.98 7.77 -3.19
CA ILE A 57 0.59 6.40 -3.51
C ILE A 57 0.95 6.06 -4.95
N HIS A 58 1.51 4.87 -5.12
CA HIS A 58 1.71 4.24 -6.42
C HIS A 58 0.84 2.99 -6.47
N TYR A 59 0.03 2.86 -7.52
CA TYR A 59 -0.89 1.74 -7.68
C TYR A 59 -0.51 0.94 -8.91
N PHE A 60 -0.35 -0.37 -8.73
CA PHE A 60 -0.03 -1.29 -9.82
C PHE A 60 -1.00 -2.46 -9.82
N PHE A 61 -1.49 -2.82 -11.00
CA PHE A 61 -2.32 -4.00 -11.19
C PHE A 61 -1.49 -5.01 -11.98
N ILE A 62 -1.27 -6.20 -11.39
CA ILE A 62 -0.51 -7.27 -12.03
C ILE A 62 -1.40 -8.49 -12.20
N GLU A 63 -1.01 -9.41 -13.08
CA GLU A 63 -1.71 -10.67 -13.22
C GLU A 63 -1.36 -11.57 -12.04
N ASN A 64 -2.28 -12.47 -11.70
CA ASN A 64 -2.23 -13.31 -10.51
C ASN A 64 -0.90 -14.06 -10.40
N SER A 65 0.00 -13.59 -9.56
CA SER A 65 1.33 -14.16 -9.35
C SER A 65 1.57 -14.59 -7.91
N GLY A 66 0.55 -14.50 -7.05
CA GLY A 66 0.64 -14.87 -5.64
C GLY A 66 1.24 -13.79 -4.76
N PRO A 67 1.17 -13.94 -3.42
CA PRO A 67 1.66 -12.93 -2.48
C PRO A 67 3.16 -12.63 -2.64
N ALA A 68 3.97 -13.66 -2.87
CA ALA A 68 5.40 -13.45 -3.06
C ALA A 68 5.70 -12.67 -4.34
N GLY A 69 4.98 -12.94 -5.43
CA GLY A 69 5.13 -12.22 -6.69
C GLY A 69 4.72 -10.76 -6.55
N ALA A 70 3.61 -10.50 -5.84
CA ALA A 70 3.16 -9.14 -5.60
C ALA A 70 4.17 -8.35 -4.76
N ARG A 71 4.70 -8.95 -3.69
CA ARG A 71 5.73 -8.30 -2.87
C ARG A 71 6.99 -8.00 -3.68
N ASN A 72 7.45 -8.96 -4.49
CA ASN A 72 8.62 -8.76 -5.32
C ASN A 72 8.42 -7.63 -6.33
N TYR A 73 7.24 -7.52 -6.90
CA TYR A 73 6.92 -6.42 -7.80
C TYR A 73 7.01 -5.08 -7.05
N GLY A 74 6.41 -5.01 -5.86
CA GLY A 74 6.48 -3.80 -5.04
C GLY A 74 7.90 -3.40 -4.68
N ILE A 75 8.76 -4.37 -4.36
CA ILE A 75 10.16 -4.11 -4.05
C ILE A 75 10.87 -3.42 -5.23
N LYS A 76 10.60 -3.87 -6.45
CA LYS A 76 11.21 -3.28 -7.65
C LYS A 76 10.77 -1.82 -7.87
N GLN A 77 9.61 -1.44 -7.37
CA GLN A 77 9.08 -0.09 -7.52
C GLN A 77 9.47 0.83 -6.37
N ALA A 78 10.05 0.30 -5.30
CA ALA A 78 10.31 1.05 -4.08
C ALA A 78 11.48 2.02 -4.25
N ASN A 79 11.34 3.23 -3.69
CA ASN A 79 12.36 4.27 -3.70
C ASN A 79 12.89 4.61 -2.30
N GLY A 80 12.24 4.09 -1.24
CA GLY A 80 12.63 4.37 0.13
C GLY A 80 13.88 3.61 0.56
N GLU A 81 14.52 4.08 1.62
CA GLU A 81 15.68 3.43 2.22
C GLU A 81 15.30 2.13 2.92
N TYR A 82 14.10 2.08 3.50
CA TYR A 82 13.59 0.93 4.23
C TYR A 82 12.28 0.45 3.62
N LEU A 83 12.10 -0.86 3.56
CA LEU A 83 10.90 -1.48 3.03
C LEU A 83 10.06 -2.00 4.18
N ILE A 84 8.76 -1.69 4.15
CA ILE A 84 7.81 -2.16 5.16
C ILE A 84 6.67 -2.86 4.44
N PHE A 85 6.34 -4.07 4.89
CA PHE A 85 5.29 -4.87 4.30
C PHE A 85 4.10 -4.93 5.24
N PHE A 86 2.92 -4.55 4.74
CA PHE A 86 1.67 -4.71 5.48
C PHE A 86 0.71 -5.58 4.69
N ASP A 87 -0.01 -6.43 5.41
CA ASP A 87 -1.19 -7.08 4.84
C ASP A 87 -2.31 -6.05 4.72
N SER A 88 -3.19 -6.24 3.72
CA SER A 88 -4.23 -5.26 3.42
C SER A 88 -5.24 -5.04 4.55
N ASP A 89 -5.30 -5.96 5.51
CA ASP A 89 -6.21 -5.88 6.66
C ASP A 89 -5.59 -5.23 7.91
N CYS A 90 -4.39 -4.66 7.78
CA CYS A 90 -3.73 -3.98 8.91
C CYS A 90 -4.31 -2.60 9.15
N ILE A 91 -4.33 -2.19 10.42
CA ILE A 91 -4.59 -0.80 10.83
C ILE A 91 -3.31 -0.30 11.49
N ILE A 92 -2.78 0.81 11.01
CA ILE A 92 -1.46 1.29 11.40
C ILE A 92 -1.58 2.32 12.54
N PRO A 93 -0.89 2.12 13.67
CA PRO A 93 -0.89 3.11 14.74
C PRO A 93 -0.34 4.46 14.27
N SER A 94 -0.88 5.56 14.79
CA SER A 94 -0.60 6.91 14.30
C SER A 94 0.86 7.34 14.43
N GLU A 95 1.63 6.67 15.27
CA GLU A 95 3.04 7.02 15.52
C GLU A 95 4.02 5.99 14.97
N TYR A 96 3.56 5.15 14.03
CA TYR A 96 4.35 4.02 13.54
C TYR A 96 5.69 4.45 12.93
N PHE A 97 5.71 5.56 12.21
CA PHE A 97 6.91 6.02 11.48
C PHE A 97 7.76 7.01 12.26
N GLN A 98 7.53 7.18 13.52
CA GLN A 98 8.34 8.06 14.35
C GLN A 98 9.65 7.44 14.80
#